data_d3685665dba4d09142a1dbb74c706d19
#
_entry.id   d3685665dba4d09142a1dbb74c706d19
#
_cell.length_a   1.000
_cell.length_b   1.000
_cell.length_c   1.000
_cell.angle_alpha   90.00
_cell.angle_beta   90.00
_cell.angle_gamma   90.00
#
_symmetry.space_group_name_H-M   'P 1'
#
loop_
_entity.id
_entity.type
_entity.pdbx_description
1 polymer ?
#
loop_
_entity_poly.entity_id
_entity_poly.type
_entity_poly.pdbx_seq_one_letter_code
_entity_poly.pdbx_strand_id
1 'polypeptide(L)'
;SKGNQQKVQIIATLVHEPDLVMLDEPFSGFDPINGALLNQVIERLKEHGATIVLSSHNMPAVEEICSSIALINHGRLLLSGPLREIKQRFRHHQYEVQTASPVDFSAAIAGGAIISAELMPRNNREPYSYLIQIPGESNSNRIVETVCGQSTLVSFKEKLPALSELFIRFANGEEQPMSIPEPDEAETFIKLN
;
A
#
# COMPACT_ATOMS: atom_id res chain seq x y z
N SER A 1 -26.21 19.20 3.50
CA SER A 1 -25.66 18.07 4.26
C SER A 1 -24.22 18.38 4.67
N LYS A 2 -23.74 17.78 5.74
CA LYS A 2 -22.34 17.91 6.20
C LYS A 2 -21.34 17.64 5.07
N GLY A 3 -21.58 16.63 4.22
CA GLY A 3 -20.73 16.31 3.09
C GLY A 3 -20.66 17.40 2.01
N ASN A 4 -21.76 18.13 1.77
CA ASN A 4 -21.75 19.25 0.82
C ASN A 4 -20.98 20.45 1.36
N GLN A 5 -21.05 20.72 2.66
CA GLN A 5 -20.26 21.79 3.28
C GLN A 5 -18.76 21.50 3.17
N GLN A 6 -18.35 20.27 3.44
CA GLN A 6 -16.96 19.84 3.33
C GLN A 6 -16.43 19.94 1.88
N LYS A 7 -17.24 19.55 0.88
CA LYS A 7 -16.89 19.74 -0.54
C LYS A 7 -16.65 21.20 -0.89
N VAL A 8 -17.55 22.09 -0.46
CA VAL A 8 -17.40 23.55 -0.70
C VAL A 8 -16.14 24.08 -0.04
N GLN A 9 -15.85 23.66 1.19
CA GLN A 9 -14.60 24.02 1.88
C GLN A 9 -13.36 23.58 1.12
N ILE A 10 -13.29 22.32 0.69
CA ILE A 10 -12.18 21.80 -0.08
C ILE A 10 -12.02 22.55 -1.40
N ILE A 11 -13.10 22.78 -2.16
CA ILE A 11 -13.05 23.53 -3.40
C ILE A 11 -12.53 24.96 -3.14
N ALA A 12 -13.04 25.65 -2.12
CA ALA A 12 -12.58 26.99 -1.77
C ALA A 12 -11.10 27.05 -1.37
N THR A 13 -10.59 25.97 -0.73
CA THR A 13 -9.18 25.85 -0.36
C THR A 13 -8.28 25.60 -1.57
N LEU A 14 -8.75 24.90 -2.60
CA LEU A 14 -7.93 24.43 -3.71
C LEU A 14 -8.07 25.27 -4.99
N VAL A 15 -9.13 26.10 -5.11
CA VAL A 15 -9.46 26.85 -6.34
C VAL A 15 -8.38 27.86 -6.78
N HIS A 16 -7.54 28.31 -5.86
CA HIS A 16 -6.45 29.28 -6.13
C HIS A 16 -5.11 28.60 -6.36
N GLU A 17 -5.09 27.27 -6.53
CA GLU A 17 -3.90 26.46 -6.85
C GLU A 17 -2.67 26.78 -5.92
N PRO A 18 -2.81 26.58 -4.61
CA PRO A 18 -1.76 26.93 -3.66
C PRO A 18 -0.53 26.00 -3.77
N ASP A 19 0.66 26.54 -3.50
CA ASP A 19 1.91 25.75 -3.45
C ASP A 19 1.96 24.78 -2.25
N LEU A 20 1.22 25.08 -1.18
CA LEU A 20 1.12 24.24 0.03
C LEU A 20 -0.35 24.06 0.43
N VAL A 21 -0.75 22.81 0.58
CA VAL A 21 -2.10 22.42 1.00
C VAL A 21 -2.01 21.58 2.27
N MET A 22 -2.79 21.95 3.30
CA MET A 22 -2.93 21.17 4.51
C MET A 22 -4.38 20.74 4.68
N LEU A 23 -4.66 19.45 4.72
CA LEU A 23 -5.99 18.86 4.79
C LEU A 23 -6.12 17.97 6.02
N ASP A 24 -7.12 18.23 6.85
CA ASP A 24 -7.43 17.39 8.00
C ASP A 24 -8.62 16.49 7.68
N GLU A 25 -8.41 15.16 7.72
CA GLU A 25 -9.39 14.12 7.40
C GLU A 25 -10.22 14.40 6.13
N PRO A 26 -9.59 14.71 4.98
CA PRO A 26 -10.31 15.24 3.82
C PRO A 26 -11.32 14.25 3.21
N PHE A 27 -11.16 12.95 3.46
CA PHE A 27 -12.05 11.88 2.94
C PHE A 27 -13.20 11.54 3.88
N SER A 28 -13.22 12.11 5.09
CA SER A 28 -14.25 11.81 6.08
C SER A 28 -15.65 12.20 5.56
N GLY A 29 -16.58 11.26 5.60
CA GLY A 29 -17.96 11.48 5.16
C GLY A 29 -18.17 11.56 3.65
N PHE A 30 -17.16 11.26 2.83
CA PHE A 30 -17.32 11.15 1.38
C PHE A 30 -17.76 9.74 0.98
N ASP A 31 -18.65 9.69 0.00
CA ASP A 31 -18.91 8.47 -0.74
C ASP A 31 -17.74 8.15 -1.70
N PRO A 32 -17.65 6.92 -2.23
CA PRO A 32 -16.54 6.51 -3.10
C PRO A 32 -16.36 7.40 -4.34
N ILE A 33 -17.44 7.93 -4.92
CA ILE A 33 -17.38 8.79 -6.10
C ILE A 33 -16.72 10.12 -5.76
N ASN A 34 -17.13 10.73 -4.65
CA ASN A 34 -16.58 12.01 -4.21
C ASN A 34 -15.13 11.85 -3.69
N GLY A 35 -14.81 10.72 -3.07
CA GLY A 35 -13.42 10.37 -2.70
C GLY A 35 -12.52 10.30 -3.93
N ALA A 36 -12.96 9.62 -4.99
CA ALA A 36 -12.21 9.52 -6.25
C ALA A 36 -12.01 10.89 -6.92
N LEU A 37 -13.02 11.76 -6.89
CA LEU A 37 -12.88 13.15 -7.40
C LEU A 37 -11.85 13.94 -6.61
N LEU A 38 -11.85 13.83 -5.28
CA LEU A 38 -10.84 14.50 -4.45
C LEU A 38 -9.43 13.98 -4.74
N ASN A 39 -9.26 12.67 -4.91
CA ASN A 39 -7.97 12.08 -5.30
C ASN A 39 -7.47 12.68 -6.63
N GLN A 40 -8.34 12.80 -7.64
CA GLN A 40 -7.97 13.42 -8.91
C GLN A 40 -7.52 14.88 -8.76
N VAL A 41 -8.18 15.65 -7.88
CA VAL A 41 -7.78 17.04 -7.60
C VAL A 41 -6.42 17.09 -6.90
N ILE A 42 -6.19 16.22 -5.93
CA ILE A 42 -4.92 16.10 -5.21
C ILE A 42 -3.78 15.73 -6.18
N GLU A 43 -3.96 14.72 -7.02
CA GLU A 43 -2.96 14.33 -8.01
C GLU A 43 -2.64 15.47 -8.99
N ARG A 44 -3.66 16.19 -9.47
CA ARG A 44 -3.46 17.35 -10.34
C ARG A 44 -2.63 18.45 -9.69
N LEU A 45 -2.89 18.75 -8.40
CA LEU A 45 -2.09 19.73 -7.66
C LEU A 45 -0.63 19.28 -7.49
N LYS A 46 -0.41 18.00 -7.21
CA LYS A 46 0.94 17.40 -7.15
C LYS A 46 1.68 17.53 -8.48
N GLU A 47 1.01 17.23 -9.61
CA GLU A 47 1.56 17.40 -10.95
C GLU A 47 1.96 18.85 -11.26
N HIS A 48 1.28 19.84 -10.64
CA HIS A 48 1.61 21.26 -10.73
C HIS A 48 2.65 21.72 -9.69
N GLY A 49 3.21 20.80 -8.92
CA GLY A 49 4.29 21.06 -7.96
C GLY A 49 3.83 21.48 -6.56
N ALA A 50 2.54 21.37 -6.24
CA ALA A 50 2.05 21.67 -4.91
C ALA A 50 2.51 20.62 -3.88
N THR A 51 2.92 21.07 -2.71
CA THR A 51 3.16 20.23 -1.54
C THR A 51 1.85 19.98 -0.79
N ILE A 52 1.50 18.71 -0.55
CA ILE A 52 0.24 18.35 0.12
C ILE A 52 0.55 17.59 1.41
N VAL A 53 0.06 18.11 2.52
CA VAL A 53 0.08 17.46 3.82
C VAL A 53 -1.34 17.12 4.20
N LEU A 54 -1.63 15.85 4.49
CA LEU A 54 -2.96 15.46 4.94
C LEU A 54 -2.89 14.58 6.19
N SER A 55 -3.88 14.71 7.07
CA SER A 55 -4.12 13.74 8.13
C SER A 55 -5.21 12.77 7.69
N SER A 56 -5.08 11.50 8.02
CA SER A 56 -6.15 10.52 7.84
C SER A 56 -5.94 9.28 8.71
N HIS A 57 -7.04 8.67 9.14
CA HIS A 57 -7.07 7.33 9.73
C HIS A 57 -7.46 6.25 8.69
N ASN A 58 -7.79 6.66 7.46
CA ASN A 58 -8.11 5.75 6.35
C ASN A 58 -6.81 5.29 5.67
N MET A 59 -6.18 4.25 6.24
CA MET A 59 -4.91 3.71 5.75
C MET A 59 -4.91 3.34 4.25
N PRO A 60 -5.96 2.71 3.69
CA PRO A 60 -6.03 2.46 2.24
C PRO A 60 -5.97 3.74 1.39
N ALA A 61 -6.66 4.81 1.78
CA ALA A 61 -6.59 6.08 1.05
C ALA A 61 -5.20 6.71 1.15
N VAL A 62 -4.56 6.61 2.31
CA VAL A 62 -3.16 7.05 2.51
C VAL A 62 -2.23 6.28 1.58
N GLU A 63 -2.35 4.95 1.48
CA GLU A 63 -1.52 4.12 0.60
C GLU A 63 -1.67 4.47 -0.88
N GLU A 64 -2.85 4.93 -1.28
CA GLU A 64 -3.14 5.29 -2.67
C GLU A 64 -2.53 6.64 -3.06
N ILE A 65 -2.53 7.62 -2.13
CA ILE A 65 -2.26 9.02 -2.47
C ILE A 65 -0.85 9.45 -2.09
N CYS A 66 -0.30 8.84 -1.05
CA CYS A 66 0.85 9.38 -0.35
C CYS A 66 2.15 8.71 -0.75
N SER A 67 3.16 9.51 -1.08
CA SER A 67 4.53 9.06 -1.30
C SER A 67 5.27 8.81 0.00
N SER A 68 5.07 9.66 1.01
CA SER A 68 5.71 9.59 2.33
C SER A 68 4.69 9.67 3.45
N ILE A 69 5.00 9.09 4.60
CA ILE A 69 4.12 9.07 5.78
C ILE A 69 4.85 9.42 7.07
N ALA A 70 4.08 9.91 8.03
CA ALA A 70 4.47 9.99 9.44
C ALA A 70 3.36 9.36 10.30
N LEU A 71 3.62 8.18 10.83
CA LEU A 71 2.68 7.42 11.66
C LEU A 71 2.83 7.83 13.12
N ILE A 72 1.77 8.38 13.69
CA ILE A 72 1.79 8.89 15.06
C ILE A 72 0.74 8.13 15.90
N ASN A 73 1.12 7.70 17.09
CA ASN A 73 0.21 7.09 18.05
C ASN A 73 0.51 7.63 19.47
N HIS A 74 -0.53 8.03 20.18
CA HIS A 74 -0.42 8.63 21.53
C HIS A 74 0.66 9.74 21.64
N GLY A 75 0.73 10.62 20.62
CA GLY A 75 1.68 11.72 20.58
C GLY A 75 3.14 11.31 20.29
N ARG A 76 3.39 10.05 19.96
CA ARG A 76 4.73 9.53 19.60
C ARG A 76 4.78 9.19 18.12
N LEU A 77 5.84 9.61 17.47
CA LEU A 77 6.16 9.18 16.11
C LEU A 77 6.62 7.72 16.16
N LEU A 78 5.89 6.84 15.50
CA LEU A 78 6.20 5.40 15.42
C LEU A 78 7.02 5.07 14.18
N LEU A 79 6.68 5.69 13.06
CA LEU A 79 7.28 5.39 11.76
C LEU A 79 7.19 6.61 10.87
N SER A 80 8.25 6.95 10.14
CA SER A 80 8.22 7.99 9.11
C SER A 80 9.16 7.69 7.96
N GLY A 81 8.82 8.20 6.78
CA GLY A 81 9.62 8.11 5.56
C GLY A 81 8.81 7.75 4.32
N PRO A 82 9.50 7.46 3.19
CA PRO A 82 8.87 7.06 1.95
C PRO A 82 8.08 5.77 2.11
N LEU A 83 6.78 5.79 1.77
CA LEU A 83 5.87 4.66 1.98
C LEU A 83 6.35 3.37 1.29
N ARG A 84 6.87 3.51 0.07
CA ARG A 84 7.40 2.38 -0.70
C ARG A 84 8.56 1.70 0.02
N GLU A 85 9.51 2.47 0.53
CA GLU A 85 10.69 1.96 1.25
C GLU A 85 10.30 1.31 2.57
N ILE A 86 9.35 1.93 3.30
CA ILE A 86 8.77 1.36 4.50
C ILE A 86 8.19 -0.01 4.19
N LYS A 87 7.30 -0.12 3.20
CA LYS A 87 6.65 -1.39 2.84
C LYS A 87 7.67 -2.44 2.37
N GLN A 88 8.71 -2.05 1.64
CA GLN A 88 9.80 -2.95 1.22
C GLN A 88 10.63 -3.46 2.40
N ARG A 89 10.91 -2.59 3.38
CA ARG A 89 11.67 -2.98 4.57
C ARG A 89 10.95 -4.05 5.42
N PHE A 90 9.61 -3.98 5.47
CA PHE A 90 8.78 -4.91 6.23
C PHE A 90 8.12 -5.99 5.35
N ARG A 91 8.64 -6.22 4.14
CA ARG A 91 8.11 -7.25 3.24
C ARG A 91 8.21 -8.65 3.85
N HIS A 92 7.20 -9.47 3.58
CA HIS A 92 7.13 -10.84 4.05
C HIS A 92 7.63 -11.85 3.02
N HIS A 93 8.16 -11.41 1.88
CA HIS A 93 8.53 -12.25 0.74
C HIS A 93 7.37 -13.17 0.29
N GLN A 94 6.19 -12.60 0.28
CA GLN A 94 4.97 -13.22 -0.20
C GLN A 94 4.62 -12.73 -1.60
N TYR A 95 4.09 -13.65 -2.41
CA TYR A 95 3.71 -13.38 -3.80
C TYR A 95 2.30 -13.88 -4.07
N GLU A 96 1.49 -13.03 -4.69
CA GLU A 96 0.21 -13.42 -5.27
C GLU A 96 0.45 -13.86 -6.71
N VAL A 97 0.12 -15.11 -7.01
CA VAL A 97 0.38 -15.74 -8.31
C VAL A 97 -0.93 -16.26 -8.88
N GLN A 98 -1.26 -15.86 -10.10
CA GLN A 98 -2.43 -16.36 -10.80
C GLN A 98 -2.02 -17.23 -11.98
N THR A 99 -2.69 -18.37 -12.15
CA THR A 99 -2.41 -19.36 -13.20
C THR A 99 -3.68 -19.81 -13.89
N ALA A 100 -3.57 -20.21 -15.16
CA ALA A 100 -4.70 -20.66 -15.97
C ALA A 100 -5.24 -22.03 -15.53
N SER A 101 -4.37 -22.91 -15.02
CA SER A 101 -4.68 -24.25 -14.52
C SER A 101 -4.00 -24.50 -13.19
N PRO A 102 -4.43 -25.53 -12.39
CA PRO A 102 -3.79 -25.84 -11.12
C PRO A 102 -2.30 -26.14 -11.28
N VAL A 103 -1.51 -25.71 -10.29
CA VAL A 103 -0.06 -25.94 -10.21
C VAL A 103 0.26 -26.69 -8.92
N ASP A 104 1.12 -27.71 -9.02
CA ASP A 104 1.65 -28.42 -7.86
C ASP A 104 3.01 -27.81 -7.45
N PHE A 105 3.06 -27.28 -6.25
CA PHE A 105 4.27 -26.69 -5.65
C PHE A 105 5.03 -27.65 -4.72
N SER A 106 4.58 -28.89 -4.57
CA SER A 106 5.13 -29.86 -3.59
C SER A 106 6.63 -30.08 -3.77
N ALA A 107 7.11 -30.21 -5.00
CA ALA A 107 8.54 -30.39 -5.28
C ALA A 107 9.36 -29.14 -4.94
N ALA A 108 8.85 -27.95 -5.21
CA ALA A 108 9.51 -26.68 -4.89
C ALA A 108 9.56 -26.43 -3.37
N ILE A 109 8.53 -26.85 -2.63
CA ILE A 109 8.48 -26.81 -1.17
C ILE A 109 9.46 -27.81 -0.58
N ALA A 110 9.46 -29.06 -1.04
CA ALA A 110 10.39 -30.09 -0.57
C ALA A 110 11.86 -29.71 -0.84
N GLY A 111 12.13 -29.02 -1.95
CA GLY A 111 13.45 -28.49 -2.30
C GLY A 111 13.85 -27.21 -1.57
N GLY A 112 12.99 -26.65 -0.70
CA GLY A 112 13.25 -25.42 0.07
C GLY A 112 13.23 -24.12 -0.75
N ALA A 113 12.83 -24.17 -2.02
CA ALA A 113 12.73 -22.98 -2.86
C ALA A 113 11.48 -22.13 -2.50
N ILE A 114 10.45 -22.78 -1.99
CA ILE A 114 9.17 -22.19 -1.52
C ILE A 114 8.93 -22.67 -0.10
N ILE A 115 8.51 -21.79 0.80
CA ILE A 115 8.11 -22.14 2.17
C ILE A 115 6.70 -22.73 2.18
N SER A 116 5.76 -22.01 1.54
CA SER A 116 4.37 -22.40 1.45
C SER A 116 3.72 -21.88 0.16
N ALA A 117 2.71 -22.60 -0.30
CA ALA A 117 1.84 -22.19 -1.39
C ALA A 117 0.40 -22.53 -0.99
N GLU A 118 -0.41 -21.49 -0.78
CA GLU A 118 -1.80 -21.62 -0.38
C GLU A 118 -2.71 -21.26 -1.55
N LEU A 119 -3.62 -22.18 -1.90
CA LEU A 119 -4.64 -21.89 -2.91
C LEU A 119 -5.73 -21.02 -2.29
N MET A 120 -5.93 -19.84 -2.86
CA MET A 120 -6.95 -18.89 -2.41
C MET A 120 -8.35 -19.32 -2.88
N PRO A 121 -9.41 -19.00 -2.09
CA PRO A 121 -10.79 -19.22 -2.51
C PRO A 121 -11.05 -18.54 -3.86
N ARG A 122 -11.74 -19.25 -4.76
CA ARG A 122 -12.04 -18.74 -6.10
C ARG A 122 -13.44 -19.14 -6.57
N ASN A 123 -13.99 -18.37 -7.51
CA ASN A 123 -15.15 -18.78 -8.30
C ASN A 123 -14.69 -19.61 -9.53
N ASN A 124 -15.55 -20.50 -10.02
CA ASN A 124 -15.21 -21.45 -11.11
C ASN A 124 -14.73 -20.81 -12.43
N ARG A 125 -14.96 -19.51 -12.63
CA ARG A 125 -14.55 -18.77 -13.85
C ARG A 125 -13.28 -17.95 -13.68
N GLU A 126 -12.75 -17.88 -12.47
CA GLU A 126 -11.54 -17.09 -12.16
C GLU A 126 -10.29 -17.95 -12.32
N PRO A 127 -9.12 -17.33 -12.60
CA PRO A 127 -7.84 -18.01 -12.56
C PRO A 127 -7.58 -18.66 -11.21
N TYR A 128 -6.67 -19.63 -11.16
CA TYR A 128 -6.19 -20.18 -9.89
C TYR A 128 -5.25 -19.17 -9.25
N SER A 129 -5.59 -18.71 -8.05
CA SER A 129 -4.82 -17.73 -7.28
C SER A 129 -4.11 -18.40 -6.11
N TYR A 130 -2.83 -18.20 -6.00
CA TYR A 130 -1.99 -18.72 -4.92
C TYR A 130 -1.33 -17.59 -4.15
N LEU A 131 -1.28 -17.74 -2.82
CA LEU A 131 -0.39 -16.96 -1.97
C LEU A 131 0.85 -17.82 -1.68
N ILE A 132 1.99 -17.39 -2.17
CA ILE A 132 3.25 -18.14 -2.10
C ILE A 132 4.23 -17.37 -1.23
N GLN A 133 4.84 -18.04 -0.26
CA GLN A 133 5.90 -17.49 0.57
C GLN A 133 7.23 -18.16 0.23
N ILE A 134 8.28 -17.36 0.08
CA ILE A 134 9.64 -17.82 -0.16
C ILE A 134 10.58 -17.40 0.97
N PRO A 135 11.73 -18.07 1.17
CA PRO A 135 12.78 -17.59 2.07
C PRO A 135 13.29 -16.21 1.66
N GLY A 136 13.65 -15.35 2.64
CA GLY A 136 13.94 -13.94 2.45
C GLY A 136 14.99 -13.58 1.40
N GLU A 137 16.01 -14.41 1.26
CA GLU A 137 17.09 -14.24 0.27
C GLU A 137 16.88 -15.04 -1.02
N SER A 138 15.74 -15.71 -1.17
CA SER A 138 15.48 -16.59 -2.30
C SER A 138 15.07 -15.82 -3.55
N ASN A 139 15.46 -16.37 -4.70
CA ASN A 139 15.08 -15.83 -5.99
C ASN A 139 13.63 -16.18 -6.32
N SER A 140 12.77 -15.18 -6.44
CA SER A 140 11.37 -15.33 -6.83
C SER A 140 11.15 -15.96 -8.23
N ASN A 141 12.19 -15.99 -9.08
CA ASN A 141 12.15 -16.68 -10.38
C ASN A 141 11.82 -18.17 -10.24
N ARG A 142 12.15 -18.79 -9.10
CA ARG A 142 11.78 -20.19 -8.83
C ARG A 142 10.28 -20.44 -8.83
N ILE A 143 9.49 -19.46 -8.39
CA ILE A 143 8.03 -19.53 -8.48
C ILE A 143 7.63 -19.54 -9.96
N VAL A 144 8.17 -18.62 -10.75
CA VAL A 144 7.85 -18.47 -12.19
C VAL A 144 8.26 -19.74 -12.96
N GLU A 145 9.44 -20.29 -12.70
CA GLU A 145 9.92 -21.55 -13.31
C GLU A 145 8.94 -22.71 -12.99
N THR A 146 8.53 -22.84 -11.73
CA THR A 146 7.60 -23.89 -11.29
C THR A 146 6.24 -23.76 -11.99
N VAL A 147 5.73 -22.53 -12.10
CA VAL A 147 4.45 -22.25 -12.75
C VAL A 147 4.53 -22.50 -14.26
N CYS A 148 5.52 -21.93 -14.95
CA CYS A 148 5.65 -22.03 -16.40
C CYS A 148 5.92 -23.46 -16.90
N GLY A 149 6.45 -24.32 -16.03
CA GLY A 149 6.59 -25.77 -16.33
C GLY A 149 5.28 -26.55 -16.30
N GLN A 150 4.19 -26.00 -15.72
CA GLN A 150 2.94 -26.72 -15.48
C GLN A 150 1.70 -25.98 -16.01
N SER A 151 1.74 -24.64 -16.07
CA SER A 151 0.59 -23.81 -16.40
C SER A 151 1.00 -22.51 -17.07
N THR A 152 0.03 -21.78 -17.61
CA THR A 152 0.24 -20.41 -18.05
C THR A 152 0.17 -19.46 -16.86
N LEU A 153 1.20 -18.63 -16.68
CA LEU A 153 1.22 -17.55 -15.70
C LEU A 153 0.29 -16.42 -16.18
N VAL A 154 -0.69 -16.07 -15.37
CA VAL A 154 -1.65 -14.99 -15.64
C VAL A 154 -1.23 -13.69 -14.95
N SER A 155 -0.80 -13.78 -13.68
CA SER A 155 -0.33 -12.63 -12.90
C SER A 155 0.72 -13.07 -11.90
N PHE A 156 1.68 -12.18 -11.63
CA PHE A 156 2.71 -12.35 -10.61
C PHE A 156 2.95 -11.02 -9.93
N LYS A 157 2.69 -10.94 -8.62
CA LYS A 157 2.82 -9.70 -7.86
C LYS A 157 3.37 -9.98 -6.47
N GLU A 158 4.40 -9.23 -6.06
CA GLU A 158 4.84 -9.25 -4.66
C GLU A 158 3.76 -8.62 -3.77
N LYS A 159 3.40 -9.31 -2.68
CA LYS A 159 2.48 -8.82 -1.66
C LYS A 159 3.26 -8.11 -0.57
N LEU A 160 3.22 -6.80 -0.61
CA LEU A 160 3.78 -5.97 0.45
C LEU A 160 2.77 -5.86 1.62
N PRO A 161 3.26 -5.64 2.86
CA PRO A 161 2.37 -5.44 4.01
C PRO A 161 1.46 -4.22 3.81
N ALA A 162 0.25 -4.29 4.32
CA ALA A 162 -0.65 -3.13 4.39
C ALA A 162 -0.17 -2.15 5.47
N LEU A 163 -0.40 -0.86 5.25
CA LEU A 163 -0.05 0.16 6.25
C LEU A 163 -0.77 -0.06 7.59
N SER A 164 -2.01 -0.54 7.54
CA SER A 164 -2.77 -0.93 8.74
C SER A 164 -2.13 -2.07 9.53
N GLU A 165 -1.52 -3.03 8.85
CA GLU A 165 -0.76 -4.11 9.49
C GLU A 165 0.48 -3.56 10.20
N LEU A 166 1.24 -2.70 9.51
CA LEU A 166 2.40 -2.05 10.11
C LEU A 166 2.01 -1.20 11.31
N PHE A 167 0.91 -0.44 11.21
CA PHE A 167 0.41 0.34 12.35
C PHE A 167 0.17 -0.54 13.58
N ILE A 168 -0.51 -1.67 13.42
CA ILE A 168 -0.80 -2.60 14.53
C ILE A 168 0.49 -3.11 15.16
N ARG A 169 1.47 -3.54 14.35
CA ARG A 169 2.77 -4.05 14.84
C ARG A 169 3.52 -3.01 15.66
N PHE A 170 3.60 -1.77 15.16
CA PHE A 170 4.24 -0.67 15.89
C PHE A 170 3.45 -0.25 17.15
N ALA A 171 2.13 -0.17 17.05
CA ALA A 171 1.27 0.21 18.18
C ALA A 171 1.31 -0.81 19.32
N ASN A 172 1.45 -2.11 19.00
CA ASN A 172 1.60 -3.19 19.99
C ASN A 172 3.03 -3.31 20.54
N GLY A 173 3.99 -2.55 20.02
CA GLY A 173 5.39 -2.62 20.44
C GLY A 173 6.16 -3.84 19.91
N GLU A 174 5.64 -4.49 18.87
CA GLU A 174 6.33 -5.59 18.16
C GLU A 174 7.51 -5.07 17.33
N GLU A 175 7.46 -3.79 16.96
CA GLU A 175 8.51 -3.07 16.25
C GLU A 175 8.91 -1.81 17.03
N GLN A 176 10.20 -1.43 16.92
CA GLN A 176 10.68 -0.19 17.51
C GLN A 176 10.44 1.02 16.59
N PRO A 177 10.10 2.19 17.15
CA PRO A 177 9.94 3.41 16.36
C PRO A 177 11.16 3.69 15.48
N MET A 178 10.91 4.10 14.23
CA MET A 178 11.96 4.36 13.27
C MET A 178 11.59 5.48 12.28
N SER A 179 12.62 6.11 11.72
CA SER A 179 12.49 7.03 10.59
C SER A 179 13.41 6.58 9.46
N ILE A 180 12.88 6.55 8.26
CA ILE A 180 13.64 6.32 7.03
C ILE A 180 13.87 7.70 6.41
N PRO A 181 15.13 8.13 6.19
CA PRO A 181 15.40 9.40 5.51
C PRO A 181 14.77 9.41 4.13
N GLU A 182 14.27 10.56 3.71
CA GLU A 182 13.84 10.74 2.34
C GLU A 182 15.06 10.78 1.40
N PRO A 183 14.97 10.23 0.20
CA PRO A 183 15.92 10.54 -0.86
C PRO A 183 15.87 12.05 -1.13
N ASP A 184 16.99 12.66 -1.53
CA ASP A 184 17.25 14.11 -1.63
C ASP A 184 16.26 14.94 -2.49
N GLU A 185 15.17 14.38 -2.94
CA GLU A 185 14.11 15.07 -3.68
C GLU A 185 12.84 15.14 -2.85
N ALA A 186 12.43 16.36 -2.53
CA ALA A 186 11.31 16.70 -1.66
C ALA A 186 9.98 16.14 -2.13
N GLU A 187 9.43 15.18 -1.41
CA GLU A 187 8.04 14.73 -1.57
C GLU A 187 7.31 14.62 -0.23
N THR A 188 6.12 15.06 -0.24
CA THR A 188 4.94 15.04 0.64
C THR A 188 4.99 14.29 1.98
N PHE A 189 4.82 14.99 3.10
CA PHE A 189 4.65 14.44 4.45
C PHE A 189 3.18 14.29 4.85
N ILE A 190 2.87 13.26 5.62
CA ILE A 190 1.54 13.03 6.20
C ILE A 190 1.64 12.77 7.69
N LYS A 191 0.72 13.37 8.42
CA LYS A 191 0.53 13.14 9.84
C LYS A 191 -0.74 12.32 10.06
N LEU A 192 -0.62 11.13 10.64
CA LEU A 192 -1.73 10.32 11.14
C LEU A 192 -1.87 10.55 12.65
N ASN A 193 -3.08 10.82 13.10
CA ASN A 193 -3.43 10.92 14.51
C ASN A 193 -4.01 9.63 15.03
#